data_0c887b9c45bd532c5bc51b19d70e5993
#
_entry.id   0c887b9c45bd532c5bc51b19d70e5993
#
_cell.length_a   1.000
_cell.length_b   1.000
_cell.length_c   1.000
_cell.angle_alpha   90.00
_cell.angle_beta   90.00
_cell.angle_gamma   90.00
#
_symmetry.space_group_name_H-M   'P 1'
#
loop_
_entity.id
_entity.type
_entity.pdbx_description
1 polymer ?
#
loop_
_entity_poly.entity_id
_entity_poly.type
_entity_poly.pdbx_seq_one_letter_code
_entity_poly.pdbx_strand_id
1 'polypeptide(L)'
;MSRAALKLIVTLTFGTLAVPVDTDAQHGAKIPKIGVLQVGSQAGTAHLFEAFKEGMRERGYMEGQRVVYEHRFGEGRSERIHEAAAELVRLKMDVIVTSTDQGIAAVKQQTRTIPIVMANSTDPVGTGFVASLARPGGNITGNSAMSPELSGKRLELLREVVPGLSRVAILWNPEMRGAVLDYRETEGVARSLRLQLQSIEVSRSDDLDRAFSAVTTGRAEALIVPAVNPIAFENRGEIARFAQRARLPSIFGTRDYADAGGLMAYGPSVANQWRRAATYVDRILKGPSPVTCPSSSPLSSSW
;
A
#
# COMPACT_ATOMS: atom_id res chain seq x y z
N MET A 1 -14.68 46.66 93.37
CA MET A 1 -15.35 47.03 92.13
C MET A 1 -14.29 47.14 91.03
N SER A 2 -14.13 46.11 90.20
CA SER A 2 -13.33 46.23 88.98
C SER A 2 -13.71 45.12 88.00
N ARG A 3 -14.15 45.56 86.84
CA ARG A 3 -14.62 44.70 85.78
C ARG A 3 -13.39 44.21 85.00
N ALA A 4 -13.15 42.87 84.99
CA ALA A 4 -12.16 42.25 84.12
C ALA A 4 -12.80 42.02 82.79
N ALA A 5 -12.21 42.53 81.71
CA ALA A 5 -12.60 42.29 80.36
C ALA A 5 -11.88 41.05 79.81
N LEU A 6 -12.65 40.07 79.51
CA LEU A 6 -12.19 38.83 78.89
C LEU A 6 -12.00 39.02 77.35
N LYS A 7 -10.74 39.08 76.89
CA LYS A 7 -10.42 39.09 75.47
C LYS A 7 -10.37 37.65 74.93
N LEU A 8 -11.36 37.28 74.10
CA LEU A 8 -11.40 36.08 73.40
C LEU A 8 -10.52 36.24 72.12
N ILE A 9 -9.39 35.55 72.03
CA ILE A 9 -8.55 35.51 70.85
C ILE A 9 -9.05 34.27 70.07
N VAL A 10 -9.74 34.51 68.93
CA VAL A 10 -10.09 33.52 68.00
C VAL A 10 -8.92 33.29 67.00
N THR A 11 -8.17 32.23 67.19
CA THR A 11 -7.08 31.83 66.26
C THR A 11 -7.71 31.08 65.07
N LEU A 12 -7.80 31.76 63.93
CA LEU A 12 -8.27 31.13 62.66
C LEU A 12 -7.11 30.34 62.05
N THR A 13 -7.08 29.03 62.24
CA THR A 13 -6.13 28.15 61.54
C THR A 13 -6.63 27.92 60.13
N PHE A 14 -5.99 28.60 59.16
CA PHE A 14 -6.13 28.27 57.73
C PHE A 14 -5.44 26.90 57.46
N GLY A 15 -6.22 25.84 57.41
CA GLY A 15 -5.78 24.57 56.91
C GLY A 15 -5.63 24.67 55.39
N THR A 16 -4.39 24.78 54.89
CA THR A 16 -4.12 24.60 53.47
C THR A 16 -4.32 23.14 53.13
N LEU A 17 -5.47 22.78 52.49
CA LEU A 17 -5.62 21.53 51.78
C LEU A 17 -4.63 21.58 50.61
N ALA A 18 -3.49 20.94 50.77
CA ALA A 18 -2.64 20.57 49.66
C ALA A 18 -3.37 19.48 48.84
N VAL A 19 -4.12 19.88 47.83
CA VAL A 19 -4.56 18.99 46.78
C VAL A 19 -3.27 18.49 46.10
N PRO A 20 -3.00 17.17 46.05
CA PRO A 20 -1.92 16.69 45.21
C PRO A 20 -2.32 17.02 43.76
N VAL A 21 -1.66 18.01 43.18
CA VAL A 21 -1.63 18.16 41.74
C VAL A 21 -0.84 17.01 41.27
N ASP A 22 -1.53 15.97 40.76
CA ASP A 22 -0.91 14.96 39.92
C ASP A 22 -0.28 15.72 38.75
N THR A 23 0.94 16.11 38.90
CA THR A 23 1.83 16.41 37.79
C THR A 23 2.07 15.08 37.12
N ASP A 24 1.13 14.65 36.28
CA ASP A 24 1.47 13.80 35.16
C ASP A 24 2.61 14.53 34.46
N ALA A 25 3.82 14.14 34.86
CA ALA A 25 5.01 14.52 34.13
C ALA A 25 4.78 14.01 32.71
N GLN A 26 4.37 14.93 31.83
CA GLN A 26 4.44 14.75 30.40
C GLN A 26 5.91 14.43 30.11
N HIS A 27 6.26 13.16 30.26
CA HIS A 27 7.40 12.61 29.55
C HIS A 27 7.10 12.94 28.11
N GLY A 28 7.85 13.88 27.55
CA GLY A 28 7.64 14.34 26.19
C GLY A 28 7.57 13.09 25.31
N ALA A 29 6.34 12.67 24.99
CA ALA A 29 6.10 11.43 24.28
C ALA A 29 6.93 11.51 23.00
N LYS A 30 7.92 10.64 22.84
CA LYS A 30 8.77 10.60 21.66
C LYS A 30 7.86 10.60 20.43
N ILE A 31 7.98 11.60 19.58
CA ILE A 31 7.22 11.66 18.34
C ILE A 31 7.66 10.48 17.47
N PRO A 32 6.75 9.56 17.13
CA PRO A 32 7.10 8.38 16.34
C PRO A 32 7.56 8.77 14.93
N LYS A 33 8.59 8.06 14.47
CA LYS A 33 9.17 8.21 13.14
C LYS A 33 8.71 7.07 12.23
N ILE A 34 8.03 7.39 11.16
CA ILE A 34 7.54 6.41 10.19
C ILE A 34 8.37 6.52 8.92
N GLY A 35 9.07 5.44 8.59
CA GLY A 35 9.74 5.30 7.31
C GLY A 35 8.72 4.90 6.23
N VAL A 36 8.78 5.54 5.08
CA VAL A 36 7.95 5.18 3.93
C VAL A 36 8.87 4.88 2.74
N LEU A 37 8.88 3.63 2.30
CA LEU A 37 9.60 3.21 1.10
C LEU A 37 8.61 2.98 -0.03
N GLN A 38 8.69 3.81 -1.06
CA GLN A 38 7.99 3.60 -2.33
C GLN A 38 8.95 3.06 -3.39
N VAL A 39 8.55 1.95 -4.04
CA VAL A 39 9.37 1.28 -5.05
C VAL A 39 9.50 2.13 -6.32
N GLY A 40 8.44 2.86 -6.67
CA GLY A 40 8.39 3.74 -7.82
C GLY A 40 9.00 5.12 -7.61
N SER A 41 8.74 6.02 -8.56
CA SER A 41 9.17 7.41 -8.52
C SER A 41 8.26 8.27 -7.63
N GLN A 42 8.78 9.42 -7.21
CA GLN A 42 7.99 10.39 -6.45
C GLN A 42 6.76 10.84 -7.24
N ALA A 43 6.92 11.18 -8.51
CA ALA A 43 5.82 11.67 -9.35
C ALA A 43 4.72 10.60 -9.54
N GLY A 44 5.12 9.34 -9.74
CA GLY A 44 4.19 8.23 -9.98
C GLY A 44 3.40 7.80 -8.74
N THR A 45 3.97 7.97 -7.54
CA THR A 45 3.46 7.37 -6.29
C THR A 45 3.09 8.38 -5.20
N ALA A 46 3.25 9.70 -5.41
CA ALA A 46 2.95 10.73 -4.42
C ALA A 46 1.51 10.64 -3.87
N HIS A 47 0.53 10.38 -4.73
CA HIS A 47 -0.88 10.25 -4.34
C HIS A 47 -1.14 9.09 -3.36
N LEU A 48 -0.32 8.03 -3.41
CA LEU A 48 -0.40 6.90 -2.48
C LEU A 48 0.07 7.31 -1.08
N PHE A 49 1.15 8.10 -1.01
CA PHE A 49 1.62 8.64 0.25
C PHE A 49 0.63 9.63 0.86
N GLU A 50 0.00 10.48 0.04
CA GLU A 50 -1.07 11.36 0.53
C GLU A 50 -2.26 10.57 1.07
N ALA A 51 -2.68 9.49 0.42
CA ALA A 51 -3.72 8.60 0.93
C ALA A 51 -3.35 7.95 2.27
N PHE A 52 -2.08 7.55 2.44
CA PHE A 52 -1.57 7.07 3.72
C PHE A 52 -1.61 8.15 4.81
N LYS A 53 -1.11 9.36 4.52
CA LYS A 53 -1.15 10.51 5.44
C LYS A 53 -2.57 10.87 5.84
N GLU A 54 -3.51 10.80 4.90
CA GLU A 54 -4.93 11.01 5.22
C GLU A 54 -5.43 9.96 6.22
N GLY A 55 -5.14 8.68 6.00
CA GLY A 55 -5.47 7.62 6.95
C GLY A 55 -4.81 7.80 8.32
N MET A 56 -3.62 8.37 8.40
CA MET A 56 -2.95 8.73 9.65
C MET A 56 -3.63 9.92 10.33
N ARG A 57 -3.99 10.97 9.57
CA ARG A 57 -4.71 12.15 10.10
C ARG A 57 -6.05 11.78 10.71
N GLU A 58 -6.81 10.89 10.09
CA GLU A 58 -8.07 10.35 10.62
C GLU A 58 -7.93 9.66 11.98
N ARG A 59 -6.72 9.20 12.29
CA ARG A 59 -6.36 8.56 13.57
C ARG A 59 -5.69 9.52 14.56
N GLY A 60 -5.63 10.81 14.21
CA GLY A 60 -5.09 11.85 15.07
C GLY A 60 -3.56 12.03 14.97
N TYR A 61 -2.91 11.45 13.97
CA TYR A 61 -1.48 11.63 13.73
C TYR A 61 -1.24 12.78 12.75
N MET A 62 -0.99 13.97 13.30
CA MET A 62 -0.63 15.15 12.53
C MET A 62 0.88 15.21 12.32
N GLU A 63 1.30 15.38 11.06
CA GLU A 63 2.72 15.50 10.69
C GLU A 63 3.36 16.71 11.40
N GLY A 64 4.56 16.54 11.93
CA GLY A 64 5.29 17.55 12.68
C GLY A 64 4.83 17.74 14.13
N GLN A 65 3.68 17.19 14.55
CA GLN A 65 3.16 17.27 15.91
C GLN A 65 3.14 15.92 16.63
N ARG A 66 2.59 14.90 15.99
CA ARG A 66 2.39 13.57 16.57
C ARG A 66 3.02 12.44 15.74
N VAL A 67 3.62 12.77 14.61
CA VAL A 67 4.34 11.86 13.73
C VAL A 67 5.32 12.62 12.85
N VAL A 68 6.44 11.97 12.50
CA VAL A 68 7.41 12.44 11.49
C VAL A 68 7.56 11.36 10.45
N TYR A 69 7.61 11.74 9.18
CA TYR A 69 7.81 10.82 8.06
C TYR A 69 9.20 10.97 7.45
N GLU A 70 9.84 9.85 7.21
CA GLU A 70 11.04 9.73 6.40
C GLU A 70 10.70 8.98 5.11
N HIS A 71 10.66 9.68 4.00
CA HIS A 71 10.21 9.15 2.73
C HIS A 71 11.39 8.87 1.80
N ARG A 72 11.39 7.69 1.18
CA ARG A 72 12.43 7.26 0.22
C ARG A 72 11.77 6.61 -1.00
N PHE A 73 12.42 6.80 -2.15
CA PHE A 73 11.95 6.33 -3.45
C PHE A 73 12.98 5.41 -4.07
N GLY A 74 12.52 4.27 -4.59
CA GLY A 74 13.35 3.29 -5.29
C GLY A 74 13.56 3.59 -6.77
N GLU A 75 12.76 4.50 -7.35
CA GLU A 75 12.80 4.89 -8.77
C GLU A 75 12.73 3.68 -9.72
N GLY A 76 12.03 2.62 -9.33
CA GLY A 76 11.92 1.36 -10.09
C GLY A 76 13.23 0.56 -10.19
N ARG A 77 14.30 0.96 -9.47
CA ARG A 77 15.62 0.35 -9.56
C ARG A 77 15.92 -0.48 -8.31
N SER A 78 16.25 -1.75 -8.51
CA SER A 78 16.47 -2.71 -7.42
C SER A 78 17.53 -2.22 -6.42
N GLU A 79 18.66 -1.70 -6.92
CA GLU A 79 19.76 -1.18 -6.08
C GLU A 79 19.28 -0.05 -5.18
N ARG A 80 18.54 0.93 -5.75
CA ARG A 80 18.00 2.06 -5.00
C ARG A 80 16.97 1.64 -3.95
N ILE A 81 16.17 0.63 -4.24
CA ILE A 81 15.19 0.10 -3.29
C ILE A 81 15.92 -0.49 -2.07
N HIS A 82 17.01 -1.24 -2.29
CA HIS A 82 17.82 -1.81 -1.20
C HIS A 82 18.56 -0.74 -0.41
N GLU A 83 19.15 0.26 -1.06
CA GLU A 83 19.79 1.40 -0.42
C GLU A 83 18.82 2.19 0.45
N ALA A 84 17.64 2.50 -0.08
CA ALA A 84 16.57 3.19 0.63
C ALA A 84 16.06 2.41 1.84
N ALA A 85 15.91 1.09 1.71
CA ALA A 85 15.55 0.20 2.82
C ALA A 85 16.61 0.22 3.94
N ALA A 86 17.89 0.10 3.57
CA ALA A 86 18.99 0.13 4.52
C ALA A 86 19.09 1.49 5.24
N GLU A 87 18.86 2.58 4.53
CA GLU A 87 18.86 3.93 5.10
C GLU A 87 17.74 4.09 6.15
N LEU A 88 16.50 3.72 5.83
CA LEU A 88 15.39 3.80 6.77
C LEU A 88 15.64 2.97 8.04
N VAL A 89 16.24 1.79 7.90
CA VAL A 89 16.61 0.96 9.06
C VAL A 89 17.70 1.64 9.88
N ARG A 90 18.73 2.22 9.24
CA ARG A 90 19.81 2.96 9.93
C ARG A 90 19.29 4.17 10.70
N LEU A 91 18.27 4.86 10.17
CA LEU A 91 17.59 5.99 10.81
C LEU A 91 16.71 5.58 11.99
N LYS A 92 16.61 4.27 12.28
CA LYS A 92 15.87 3.70 13.41
C LYS A 92 14.40 4.17 13.45
N MET A 93 13.70 3.90 12.35
CA MET A 93 12.25 4.16 12.27
C MET A 93 11.51 3.31 13.30
N ASP A 94 10.43 3.84 13.86
CA ASP A 94 9.55 3.09 14.76
C ASP A 94 8.66 2.11 13.99
N VAL A 95 8.32 2.42 12.73
CA VAL A 95 7.60 1.55 11.77
C VAL A 95 8.10 1.88 10.36
N ILE A 96 8.18 0.89 9.48
CA ILE A 96 8.43 1.10 8.05
C ILE A 96 7.21 0.63 7.26
N VAL A 97 6.65 1.52 6.43
CA VAL A 97 5.55 1.23 5.50
C VAL A 97 6.10 1.10 4.09
N THR A 98 5.75 0.03 3.42
CA THR A 98 6.14 -0.19 2.02
C THR A 98 5.08 -0.98 1.27
N SER A 99 5.21 -1.08 -0.03
CA SER A 99 4.33 -1.87 -0.88
C SER A 99 5.13 -2.70 -1.87
N THR A 100 4.46 -3.59 -2.56
CA THR A 100 4.98 -4.60 -3.47
C THR A 100 5.91 -5.61 -2.79
N ASP A 101 5.98 -6.80 -3.35
CA ASP A 101 6.82 -7.87 -2.79
C ASP A 101 8.30 -7.48 -2.81
N GLN A 102 8.73 -6.68 -3.80
CA GLN A 102 10.11 -6.18 -3.91
C GLN A 102 10.47 -5.23 -2.75
N GLY A 103 9.62 -4.24 -2.46
CA GLY A 103 9.86 -3.30 -1.36
C GLY A 103 9.83 -3.99 0.00
N ILE A 104 8.88 -4.91 0.20
CA ILE A 104 8.76 -5.70 1.44
C ILE A 104 10.01 -6.57 1.64
N ALA A 105 10.45 -7.28 0.60
CA ALA A 105 11.65 -8.12 0.66
C ALA A 105 12.90 -7.30 0.99
N ALA A 106 13.06 -6.12 0.36
CA ALA A 106 14.20 -5.25 0.62
C ALA A 106 14.27 -4.80 2.10
N VAL A 107 13.14 -4.38 2.69
CA VAL A 107 13.11 -3.99 4.12
C VAL A 107 13.30 -5.20 5.02
N LYS A 108 12.67 -6.36 4.72
CA LYS A 108 12.81 -7.61 5.49
C LYS A 108 14.25 -8.09 5.59
N GLN A 109 15.05 -7.89 4.54
CA GLN A 109 16.47 -8.24 4.54
C GLN A 109 17.30 -7.37 5.49
N GLN A 110 16.90 -6.12 5.74
CA GLN A 110 17.64 -5.16 6.56
C GLN A 110 17.25 -5.21 8.03
N THR A 111 16.05 -5.69 8.39
CA THR A 111 15.60 -5.72 9.78
C THR A 111 14.71 -6.92 10.10
N ARG A 112 14.83 -7.42 11.35
CA ARG A 112 13.93 -8.42 11.92
C ARG A 112 13.15 -7.89 13.13
N THR A 113 13.40 -6.64 13.51
CA THR A 113 12.84 -6.04 14.72
C THR A 113 11.98 -4.83 14.46
N ILE A 114 12.33 -3.97 13.49
CA ILE A 114 11.48 -2.83 13.12
C ILE A 114 10.20 -3.38 12.48
N PRO A 115 9.02 -3.00 12.97
CA PRO A 115 7.75 -3.36 12.36
C PRO A 115 7.66 -2.91 10.91
N ILE A 116 7.21 -3.82 10.02
CA ILE A 116 7.00 -3.56 8.61
C ILE A 116 5.51 -3.66 8.31
N VAL A 117 4.93 -2.59 7.80
CA VAL A 117 3.54 -2.57 7.34
C VAL A 117 3.50 -2.66 5.82
N MET A 118 2.94 -3.75 5.33
CA MET A 118 2.63 -3.92 3.90
C MET A 118 1.41 -3.09 3.55
N ALA A 119 1.58 -1.98 2.82
CA ALA A 119 0.43 -1.29 2.25
C ALA A 119 -0.28 -2.17 1.20
N ASN A 120 0.51 -2.99 0.49
CA ASN A 120 0.03 -3.94 -0.52
C ASN A 120 1.07 -5.06 -0.72
N SER A 121 0.61 -6.31 -0.73
CA SER A 121 1.36 -7.48 -1.20
C SER A 121 0.40 -8.43 -1.92
N THR A 122 0.83 -9.02 -3.02
CA THR A 122 -0.03 -9.91 -3.83
C THR A 122 -0.27 -11.24 -3.15
N ASP A 123 0.79 -11.87 -2.63
CA ASP A 123 0.73 -13.16 -1.96
C ASP A 123 1.72 -13.20 -0.79
N PRO A 124 1.39 -12.56 0.34
CA PRO A 124 2.32 -12.45 1.46
C PRO A 124 2.58 -13.79 2.18
N VAL A 125 1.69 -14.77 2.03
CA VAL A 125 1.87 -16.13 2.56
C VAL A 125 2.78 -16.94 1.64
N GLY A 126 2.49 -16.97 0.36
CA GLY A 126 3.29 -17.72 -0.63
C GLY A 126 4.71 -17.17 -0.81
N THR A 127 4.92 -15.86 -0.56
CA THR A 127 6.26 -15.24 -0.51
C THR A 127 6.99 -15.48 0.82
N GLY A 128 6.31 -16.03 1.83
CA GLY A 128 6.87 -16.24 3.17
C GLY A 128 7.12 -14.94 3.95
N PHE A 129 6.42 -13.87 3.63
CA PHE A 129 6.47 -12.63 4.42
C PHE A 129 5.75 -12.80 5.75
N VAL A 130 4.64 -13.51 5.72
CA VAL A 130 3.82 -13.86 6.89
C VAL A 130 3.50 -15.35 6.89
N ALA A 131 3.33 -15.94 8.08
CA ALA A 131 2.96 -17.36 8.21
C ALA A 131 1.52 -17.61 7.78
N SER A 132 0.61 -16.69 8.10
CA SER A 132 -0.77 -16.66 7.61
C SER A 132 -1.31 -15.23 7.72
N LEU A 133 -2.44 -14.93 7.05
CA LEU A 133 -3.08 -13.61 7.15
C LEU A 133 -3.63 -13.33 8.55
N ALA A 134 -4.12 -14.35 9.25
CA ALA A 134 -4.66 -14.21 10.59
C ALA A 134 -3.56 -14.14 11.67
N ARG A 135 -2.42 -14.78 11.44
CA ARG A 135 -1.27 -14.84 12.38
C ARG A 135 0.02 -14.64 11.60
N PRO A 136 0.45 -13.39 11.38
CA PRO A 136 1.65 -13.08 10.61
C PRO A 136 2.93 -13.72 11.14
N GLY A 137 3.09 -13.82 12.46
CA GLY A 137 4.17 -14.58 13.12
C GLY A 137 5.55 -13.92 13.15
N GLY A 138 5.69 -12.70 12.64
CA GLY A 138 6.96 -11.97 12.59
C GLY A 138 6.76 -10.47 12.74
N ASN A 139 7.74 -9.68 12.28
CA ASN A 139 7.66 -8.20 12.31
C ASN A 139 6.93 -7.59 11.10
N ILE A 140 6.24 -8.40 10.28
CA ILE A 140 5.55 -7.97 9.07
C ILE A 140 4.04 -8.15 9.24
N THR A 141 3.25 -7.13 8.94
CA THR A 141 1.78 -7.16 8.90
C THR A 141 1.26 -6.21 7.81
N GLY A 142 -0.03 -6.23 7.50
CA GLY A 142 -0.61 -5.28 6.53
C GLY A 142 -1.69 -5.88 5.62
N ASN A 143 -1.83 -5.31 4.43
CA ASN A 143 -2.84 -5.70 3.45
C ASN A 143 -2.31 -6.73 2.46
N SER A 144 -3.17 -7.71 2.10
CA SER A 144 -2.99 -8.58 0.94
C SER A 144 -3.89 -8.11 -0.20
N ALA A 145 -3.38 -8.07 -1.41
CA ALA A 145 -4.14 -7.61 -2.58
C ALA A 145 -4.98 -8.72 -3.23
N MET A 146 -4.65 -9.99 -3.06
CA MET A 146 -5.33 -11.17 -3.66
C MET A 146 -5.76 -10.93 -5.12
N SER A 147 -4.83 -10.36 -5.91
CA SER A 147 -5.12 -9.91 -7.28
C SER A 147 -5.32 -11.07 -8.28
N PRO A 148 -4.62 -12.22 -8.17
CA PRO A 148 -4.76 -13.31 -9.12
C PRO A 148 -6.19 -13.83 -9.26
N GLU A 149 -6.93 -13.93 -8.16
CA GLU A 149 -8.32 -14.41 -8.15
C GLU A 149 -9.29 -13.55 -8.98
N LEU A 150 -8.90 -12.29 -9.25
CA LEU A 150 -9.71 -11.35 -10.04
C LEU A 150 -9.42 -11.42 -11.55
N SER A 151 -8.38 -12.16 -11.95
CA SER A 151 -7.91 -12.19 -13.34
C SER A 151 -8.94 -12.80 -14.28
N GLY A 152 -9.59 -13.88 -13.85
CA GLY A 152 -10.69 -14.50 -14.59
C GLY A 152 -11.85 -13.54 -14.82
N LYS A 153 -12.24 -12.80 -13.80
CA LYS A 153 -13.36 -11.84 -13.91
C LYS A 153 -13.06 -10.69 -14.86
N ARG A 154 -11.82 -10.26 -14.96
CA ARG A 154 -11.42 -9.24 -15.96
C ARG A 154 -11.65 -9.75 -17.39
N LEU A 155 -11.29 -11.01 -17.69
CA LEU A 155 -11.54 -11.60 -18.99
C LEU A 155 -13.02 -11.75 -19.30
N GLU A 156 -13.82 -12.19 -18.34
CA GLU A 156 -15.27 -12.28 -18.48
C GLU A 156 -15.90 -10.92 -18.84
N LEU A 157 -15.53 -9.87 -18.09
CA LEU A 157 -16.01 -8.51 -18.33
C LEU A 157 -15.59 -7.99 -19.70
N LEU A 158 -14.36 -8.24 -20.16
CA LEU A 158 -13.95 -7.88 -21.52
C LEU A 158 -14.81 -8.59 -22.58
N ARG A 159 -15.11 -9.85 -22.37
CA ARG A 159 -15.94 -10.63 -23.30
C ARG A 159 -17.39 -10.16 -23.35
N GLU A 160 -17.91 -9.65 -22.21
CA GLU A 160 -19.25 -9.02 -22.17
C GLU A 160 -19.29 -7.71 -22.99
N VAL A 161 -18.20 -6.92 -22.93
CA VAL A 161 -18.11 -5.61 -23.61
C VAL A 161 -17.71 -5.75 -25.09
N VAL A 162 -16.98 -6.79 -25.45
CA VAL A 162 -16.47 -7.03 -26.82
C VAL A 162 -17.11 -8.29 -27.39
N PRO A 163 -18.25 -8.21 -28.11
CA PRO A 163 -18.87 -9.36 -28.75
C PRO A 163 -17.93 -10.00 -29.77
N GLY A 164 -17.77 -11.33 -29.71
CA GLY A 164 -16.91 -12.06 -30.63
C GLY A 164 -15.42 -11.97 -30.31
N LEU A 165 -15.03 -11.45 -29.12
CA LEU A 165 -13.64 -11.39 -28.67
C LEU A 165 -12.94 -12.73 -28.88
N SER A 166 -11.79 -12.70 -29.52
CA SER A 166 -10.97 -13.89 -29.79
C SER A 166 -9.50 -13.73 -29.40
N ARG A 167 -8.94 -12.51 -29.46
CA ARG A 167 -7.53 -12.23 -29.15
C ARG A 167 -7.40 -11.12 -28.13
N VAL A 168 -6.72 -11.42 -27.03
CA VAL A 168 -6.49 -10.49 -25.91
C VAL A 168 -5.01 -10.35 -25.65
N ALA A 169 -4.48 -9.13 -25.63
CA ALA A 169 -3.14 -8.87 -25.14
C ALA A 169 -3.15 -8.71 -23.63
N ILE A 170 -2.16 -9.28 -22.95
CA ILE A 170 -1.91 -9.05 -21.54
C ILE A 170 -0.52 -8.43 -21.37
N LEU A 171 -0.46 -7.22 -20.79
CA LEU A 171 0.78 -6.48 -20.53
C LEU A 171 1.21 -6.74 -19.08
N TRP A 172 2.32 -7.43 -18.88
CA TRP A 172 2.73 -7.90 -17.56
C TRP A 172 4.25 -7.90 -17.39
N ASN A 173 4.74 -8.11 -16.15
CA ASN A 173 6.17 -8.17 -15.86
C ASN A 173 6.55 -9.58 -15.36
N PRO A 174 7.34 -10.36 -16.13
CA PRO A 174 7.75 -11.73 -15.76
C PRO A 174 8.71 -11.79 -14.57
N GLU A 175 9.38 -10.70 -14.22
CA GLU A 175 10.28 -10.65 -13.07
C GLU A 175 9.51 -10.54 -11.73
N MET A 176 8.22 -10.21 -11.79
CA MET A 176 7.38 -10.05 -10.61
C MET A 176 6.54 -11.30 -10.32
N ARG A 177 6.80 -11.97 -9.21
CA ARG A 177 6.08 -13.20 -8.82
C ARG A 177 4.55 -13.02 -8.87
N GLY A 178 4.03 -11.92 -8.35
CA GLY A 178 2.59 -11.65 -8.37
C GLY A 178 2.04 -11.51 -9.79
N ALA A 179 2.79 -10.89 -10.71
CA ALA A 179 2.41 -10.79 -12.11
C ALA A 179 2.45 -12.15 -12.84
N VAL A 180 3.39 -13.02 -12.46
CA VAL A 180 3.42 -14.41 -12.97
C VAL A 180 2.18 -15.18 -12.54
N LEU A 181 1.72 -15.01 -11.30
CA LEU A 181 0.48 -15.63 -10.82
C LEU A 181 -0.75 -15.08 -11.58
N ASP A 182 -0.87 -13.75 -11.70
CA ASP A 182 -1.93 -13.09 -12.48
C ASP A 182 -1.95 -13.57 -13.93
N TYR A 183 -0.78 -13.70 -14.57
CA TYR A 183 -0.67 -14.18 -15.95
C TYR A 183 -1.16 -15.62 -16.08
N ARG A 184 -0.72 -16.54 -15.22
CA ARG A 184 -1.11 -17.94 -15.23
C ARG A 184 -2.61 -18.14 -15.03
N GLU A 185 -3.21 -17.42 -14.10
CA GLU A 185 -4.65 -17.43 -13.87
C GLU A 185 -5.39 -16.91 -15.12
N THR A 186 -4.96 -15.77 -15.66
CA THR A 186 -5.53 -15.19 -16.89
C THR A 186 -5.42 -16.19 -18.05
N GLU A 187 -4.28 -16.86 -18.22
CA GLU A 187 -4.05 -17.85 -19.25
C GLU A 187 -4.96 -19.08 -19.09
N GLY A 188 -5.14 -19.57 -17.86
CA GLY A 188 -6.05 -20.66 -17.54
C GLY A 188 -7.49 -20.35 -17.96
N VAL A 189 -7.98 -19.15 -17.57
CA VAL A 189 -9.33 -18.70 -17.94
C VAL A 189 -9.45 -18.44 -19.44
N ALA A 190 -8.44 -17.82 -20.08
CA ALA A 190 -8.44 -17.60 -21.54
C ALA A 190 -8.62 -18.91 -22.30
N ARG A 191 -7.91 -19.98 -21.91
CA ARG A 191 -8.07 -21.33 -22.50
C ARG A 191 -9.50 -21.85 -22.33
N SER A 192 -10.09 -21.72 -21.14
CA SER A 192 -11.47 -22.18 -20.90
C SER A 192 -12.49 -21.43 -21.72
N LEU A 193 -12.25 -20.14 -21.98
CA LEU A 193 -13.09 -19.27 -22.80
C LEU A 193 -12.76 -19.35 -24.30
N ARG A 194 -11.78 -20.15 -24.71
CA ARG A 194 -11.27 -20.29 -26.08
C ARG A 194 -10.74 -18.96 -26.66
N LEU A 195 -10.13 -18.13 -25.81
CA LEU A 195 -9.48 -16.88 -26.21
C LEU A 195 -7.99 -17.13 -26.44
N GLN A 196 -7.43 -16.50 -27.46
CA GLN A 196 -6.00 -16.45 -27.69
C GLN A 196 -5.40 -15.33 -26.84
N LEU A 197 -4.57 -15.69 -25.85
CA LEU A 197 -3.87 -14.72 -25.01
C LEU A 197 -2.49 -14.41 -25.62
N GLN A 198 -2.25 -13.14 -25.92
CA GLN A 198 -0.96 -12.63 -26.39
C GLN A 198 -0.18 -12.07 -25.19
N SER A 199 0.94 -12.71 -24.84
CA SER A 199 1.84 -12.25 -23.79
C SER A 199 2.67 -11.08 -24.26
N ILE A 200 2.60 -9.94 -23.54
CA ILE A 200 3.38 -8.72 -23.78
C ILE A 200 4.15 -8.40 -22.51
N GLU A 201 5.44 -8.65 -22.52
CA GLU A 201 6.31 -8.46 -21.38
C GLU A 201 6.84 -7.03 -21.31
N VAL A 202 6.72 -6.41 -20.11
CA VAL A 202 7.21 -5.07 -19.80
C VAL A 202 7.90 -5.10 -18.44
N SER A 203 9.22 -5.10 -18.45
CA SER A 203 10.07 -5.08 -17.26
C SER A 203 10.71 -3.71 -17.03
N ARG A 204 10.71 -2.84 -18.04
CA ARG A 204 11.30 -1.50 -18.00
C ARG A 204 10.42 -0.52 -18.77
N SER A 205 10.51 0.78 -18.46
CA SER A 205 9.75 1.81 -19.17
C SER A 205 10.07 1.84 -20.66
N ASP A 206 11.33 1.61 -21.03
CA ASP A 206 11.79 1.56 -22.44
C ASP A 206 11.17 0.40 -23.25
N ASP A 207 10.53 -0.56 -22.59
CA ASP A 207 9.84 -1.65 -23.28
C ASP A 207 8.47 -1.23 -23.85
N LEU A 208 7.90 -0.10 -23.41
CA LEU A 208 6.52 0.28 -23.73
C LEU A 208 6.27 0.48 -25.23
N ASP A 209 7.15 1.15 -25.95
CA ASP A 209 7.00 1.36 -27.39
C ASP A 209 6.99 0.03 -28.16
N ARG A 210 7.88 -0.88 -27.79
CA ARG A 210 7.91 -2.23 -28.34
C ARG A 210 6.63 -3.01 -27.97
N ALA A 211 6.18 -2.87 -26.73
CA ALA A 211 4.94 -3.51 -26.25
C ALA A 211 3.72 -3.02 -27.04
N PHE A 212 3.58 -1.72 -27.26
CA PHE A 212 2.48 -1.13 -28.04
C PHE A 212 2.51 -1.59 -29.50
N SER A 213 3.71 -1.63 -30.10
CA SER A 213 3.89 -2.19 -31.43
C SER A 213 3.50 -3.65 -31.51
N ALA A 214 3.89 -4.47 -30.53
CA ALA A 214 3.55 -5.89 -30.47
C ALA A 214 2.03 -6.11 -30.30
N VAL A 215 1.34 -5.35 -29.45
CA VAL A 215 -0.13 -5.37 -29.32
C VAL A 215 -0.81 -5.14 -30.67
N THR A 216 -0.34 -4.10 -31.39
CA THR A 216 -0.91 -3.71 -32.69
C THR A 216 -0.66 -4.76 -33.78
N THR A 217 0.59 -5.21 -33.92
CA THR A 217 0.97 -6.21 -34.96
C THR A 217 0.35 -7.58 -34.67
N GLY A 218 0.17 -7.93 -33.39
CA GLY A 218 -0.53 -9.15 -32.96
C GLY A 218 -2.05 -9.09 -33.16
N ARG A 219 -2.57 -7.95 -33.64
CA ARG A 219 -4.01 -7.72 -33.86
C ARG A 219 -4.86 -8.05 -32.64
N ALA A 220 -4.40 -7.65 -31.45
CA ALA A 220 -5.18 -7.78 -30.24
C ALA A 220 -6.50 -7.00 -30.38
N GLU A 221 -7.58 -7.57 -29.91
CA GLU A 221 -8.93 -7.01 -29.95
C GLU A 221 -9.29 -6.36 -28.58
N ALA A 222 -8.54 -6.69 -27.54
CA ALA A 222 -8.64 -6.10 -26.22
C ALA A 222 -7.30 -6.17 -25.48
N LEU A 223 -7.15 -5.34 -24.44
CA LEU A 223 -5.96 -5.27 -23.60
C LEU A 223 -6.30 -5.51 -22.13
N ILE A 224 -5.52 -6.35 -21.45
CA ILE A 224 -5.51 -6.50 -20.01
C ILE A 224 -4.18 -5.98 -19.46
N VAL A 225 -4.25 -5.18 -18.40
CA VAL A 225 -3.07 -4.78 -17.61
C VAL A 225 -3.33 -5.16 -16.14
N PRO A 226 -2.71 -6.24 -15.64
CA PRO A 226 -2.85 -6.65 -14.24
C PRO A 226 -2.38 -5.59 -13.26
N ALA A 227 -2.78 -5.73 -11.98
CA ALA A 227 -2.44 -4.79 -10.93
C ALA A 227 -0.95 -4.78 -10.55
N VAL A 228 -0.26 -5.90 -10.79
CA VAL A 228 1.09 -6.16 -10.27
C VAL A 228 2.16 -5.87 -11.33
N ASN A 229 2.31 -4.61 -11.68
CA ASN A 229 3.43 -4.14 -12.50
C ASN A 229 3.72 -2.67 -12.16
N PRO A 230 4.74 -2.36 -11.34
CA PRO A 230 5.09 -0.99 -10.98
C PRO A 230 5.43 -0.12 -12.20
N ILE A 231 6.10 -0.67 -13.21
CA ILE A 231 6.46 0.05 -14.44
C ILE A 231 5.19 0.45 -15.20
N ALA A 232 4.26 -0.50 -15.40
CA ALA A 232 2.99 -0.19 -16.03
C ALA A 232 2.15 0.80 -15.20
N PHE A 233 2.19 0.68 -13.87
CA PHE A 233 1.50 1.59 -12.97
C PHE A 233 2.04 3.02 -13.06
N GLU A 234 3.33 3.22 -13.11
CA GLU A 234 3.94 4.54 -13.29
C GLU A 234 3.57 5.16 -14.64
N ASN A 235 3.55 4.35 -15.68
CA ASN A 235 3.23 4.76 -17.06
C ASN A 235 1.74 4.59 -17.41
N ARG A 236 0.86 4.48 -16.43
CA ARG A 236 -0.58 4.21 -16.62
C ARG A 236 -1.29 5.18 -17.56
N GLY A 237 -0.92 6.46 -17.49
CA GLY A 237 -1.48 7.48 -18.38
C GLY A 237 -1.07 7.29 -19.84
N GLU A 238 0.13 6.83 -20.10
CA GLU A 238 0.63 6.51 -21.43
C GLU A 238 -0.06 5.27 -21.99
N ILE A 239 -0.17 4.21 -21.18
CA ILE A 239 -0.85 2.97 -21.55
C ILE A 239 -2.34 3.23 -21.82
N ALA A 240 -3.01 4.03 -20.99
CA ALA A 240 -4.41 4.40 -21.20
C ALA A 240 -4.59 5.19 -22.52
N ARG A 241 -3.73 6.17 -22.79
CA ARG A 241 -3.73 6.93 -24.05
C ARG A 241 -3.44 6.05 -25.27
N PHE A 242 -2.53 5.08 -25.15
CA PHE A 242 -2.31 4.10 -26.22
C PHE A 242 -3.60 3.33 -26.53
N ALA A 243 -4.23 2.74 -25.50
CA ALA A 243 -5.46 1.96 -25.67
C ALA A 243 -6.58 2.80 -26.33
N GLN A 244 -6.73 4.08 -25.91
CA GLN A 244 -7.70 5.00 -26.51
C GLN A 244 -7.40 5.28 -28.00
N ARG A 245 -6.15 5.64 -28.34
CA ARG A 245 -5.74 5.93 -29.73
C ARG A 245 -5.91 4.72 -30.62
N ALA A 246 -5.59 3.54 -30.11
CA ALA A 246 -5.75 2.28 -30.83
C ALA A 246 -7.22 1.80 -30.88
N ARG A 247 -8.15 2.49 -30.20
CA ARG A 247 -9.56 2.06 -30.02
C ARG A 247 -9.65 0.65 -29.48
N LEU A 248 -8.76 0.31 -28.57
CA LEU A 248 -8.60 -1.02 -28.01
C LEU A 248 -9.34 -1.10 -26.67
N PRO A 249 -10.46 -1.82 -26.57
CA PRO A 249 -11.13 -2.07 -25.31
C PRO A 249 -10.12 -2.60 -24.28
N SER A 250 -10.10 -1.99 -23.09
CA SER A 250 -9.07 -2.29 -22.11
C SER A 250 -9.63 -2.40 -20.71
N ILE A 251 -9.11 -3.37 -19.95
CA ILE A 251 -9.42 -3.54 -18.53
C ILE A 251 -8.13 -3.58 -17.71
N PHE A 252 -8.16 -2.86 -16.62
CA PHE A 252 -7.02 -2.63 -15.75
C PHE A 252 -7.23 -3.25 -14.37
N GLY A 253 -6.15 -3.66 -13.73
CA GLY A 253 -6.17 -4.31 -12.43
C GLY A 253 -6.41 -3.35 -11.25
N THR A 254 -6.32 -2.03 -11.47
CA THR A 254 -6.58 -1.02 -10.44
C THR A 254 -7.32 0.18 -11.01
N ARG A 255 -8.07 0.86 -10.13
CA ARG A 255 -8.83 2.07 -10.46
C ARG A 255 -7.95 3.21 -10.98
N ASP A 256 -6.70 3.27 -10.52
CA ASP A 256 -5.76 4.34 -10.90
C ASP A 256 -5.56 4.48 -12.41
N TYR A 257 -5.73 3.39 -13.17
CA TYR A 257 -5.72 3.43 -14.64
C TYR A 257 -6.99 4.05 -15.23
N ALA A 258 -8.16 3.80 -14.62
CA ALA A 258 -9.41 4.42 -15.07
C ALA A 258 -9.36 5.93 -14.79
N ASP A 259 -8.84 6.35 -13.64
CA ASP A 259 -8.63 7.76 -13.31
C ASP A 259 -7.61 8.44 -14.27
N ALA A 260 -6.70 7.66 -14.87
CA ALA A 260 -5.77 8.11 -15.91
C ALA A 260 -6.34 8.05 -17.34
N GLY A 261 -7.63 7.72 -17.51
CA GLY A 261 -8.32 7.64 -18.79
C GLY A 261 -8.50 6.24 -19.37
N GLY A 262 -8.21 5.18 -18.60
CA GLY A 262 -8.51 3.80 -19.00
C GLY A 262 -10.01 3.52 -19.06
N LEU A 263 -10.42 2.60 -19.94
CA LEU A 263 -11.85 2.31 -20.17
C LEU A 263 -12.53 1.66 -18.97
N MET A 264 -11.93 0.61 -18.42
CA MET A 264 -12.49 -0.15 -17.30
C MET A 264 -11.40 -0.53 -16.30
N ALA A 265 -11.76 -0.61 -15.03
CA ALA A 265 -10.88 -1.16 -14.00
C ALA A 265 -11.66 -2.14 -13.13
N TYR A 266 -11.06 -3.29 -12.85
CA TYR A 266 -11.60 -4.27 -11.92
C TYR A 266 -10.51 -4.81 -11.01
N GLY A 267 -10.51 -4.36 -9.78
CA GLY A 267 -9.52 -4.71 -8.76
C GLY A 267 -9.49 -3.73 -7.60
N PRO A 268 -8.60 -3.97 -6.63
CA PRO A 268 -8.51 -3.13 -5.44
C PRO A 268 -7.97 -1.73 -5.78
N SER A 269 -8.44 -0.73 -5.03
CA SER A 269 -7.84 0.60 -5.05
C SER A 269 -6.53 0.59 -4.27
N VAL A 270 -5.41 0.90 -4.94
CA VAL A 270 -4.09 0.98 -4.32
C VAL A 270 -4.06 2.11 -3.29
N ALA A 271 -4.65 3.25 -3.61
CA ALA A 271 -4.75 4.38 -2.69
C ALA A 271 -5.51 4.01 -1.39
N ASN A 272 -6.63 3.28 -1.51
CA ASN A 272 -7.36 2.80 -0.33
C ASN A 272 -6.54 1.81 0.50
N GLN A 273 -5.72 0.98 -0.13
CA GLN A 273 -4.82 0.06 0.60
C GLN A 273 -3.76 0.84 1.39
N TRP A 274 -3.17 1.89 0.80
CA TRP A 274 -2.26 2.78 1.49
C TRP A 274 -2.95 3.53 2.64
N ARG A 275 -4.16 4.05 2.45
CA ARG A 275 -4.96 4.66 3.53
C ARG A 275 -5.23 3.68 4.67
N ARG A 276 -5.58 2.43 4.34
CA ARG A 276 -5.80 1.37 5.34
C ARG A 276 -4.53 0.94 6.05
N ALA A 277 -3.35 1.06 5.43
CA ALA A 277 -2.07 0.78 6.09
C ALA A 277 -1.89 1.59 7.38
N ALA A 278 -2.44 2.81 7.44
CA ALA A 278 -2.46 3.64 8.65
C ALA A 278 -3.12 2.94 9.86
N THR A 279 -4.08 2.02 9.63
CA THR A 279 -4.70 1.25 10.72
C THR A 279 -3.71 0.31 11.41
N TYR A 280 -2.82 -0.29 10.63
CA TYR A 280 -1.79 -1.17 11.18
C TYR A 280 -0.72 -0.38 11.91
N VAL A 281 -0.32 0.77 11.34
CA VAL A 281 0.62 1.69 11.99
C VAL A 281 0.05 2.17 13.33
N ASP A 282 -1.22 2.61 13.37
CA ASP A 282 -1.89 3.05 14.60
C ASP A 282 -1.90 1.95 15.68
N ARG A 283 -2.22 0.71 15.29
CA ARG A 283 -2.19 -0.43 16.22
C ARG A 283 -0.80 -0.70 16.77
N ILE A 284 0.23 -0.62 15.91
CA ILE A 284 1.63 -0.82 16.31
C ILE A 284 2.07 0.28 17.30
N LEU A 285 1.70 1.53 17.03
CA LEU A 285 2.08 2.66 17.88
C LEU A 285 1.35 2.69 19.24
N LYS A 286 0.13 2.12 19.31
CA LYS A 286 -0.70 2.08 20.53
C LYS A 286 -0.55 0.82 21.36
N GLY A 287 -0.08 -0.26 20.82
CA GLY A 287 -0.19 -1.56 21.44
C GLY A 287 1.00 -2.50 21.27
N PRO A 288 0.89 -3.72 21.76
CA PRO A 288 1.96 -4.72 21.65
C PRO A 288 2.21 -5.13 20.20
N SER A 289 3.46 -5.52 19.97
CA SER A 289 4.11 -6.01 18.76
C SER A 289 3.23 -6.45 17.55
N PRO A 290 3.66 -6.21 16.31
CA PRO A 290 2.97 -6.63 15.06
C PRO A 290 2.66 -8.13 14.96
N VAL A 291 3.31 -8.95 15.75
CA VAL A 291 3.06 -10.42 15.86
C VAL A 291 1.58 -10.75 16.10
N THR A 292 0.83 -9.84 16.74
CA THR A 292 -0.58 -10.02 17.08
C THR A 292 -1.55 -9.24 16.17
N CYS A 293 -1.04 -8.45 15.22
CA CYS A 293 -1.88 -7.69 14.28
C CYS A 293 -2.18 -8.55 13.04
N PRO A 294 -3.39 -9.10 12.86
CA PRO A 294 -3.72 -9.88 11.68
C PRO A 294 -3.68 -9.02 10.41
N SER A 295 -3.16 -9.59 9.33
CA SER A 295 -3.28 -9.03 7.99
C SER A 295 -4.71 -9.21 7.49
N SER A 296 -5.22 -8.29 6.69
CA SER A 296 -6.56 -8.41 6.11
C SER A 296 -6.50 -8.54 4.59
N SER A 297 -7.43 -9.33 4.05
CA SER A 297 -7.69 -9.38 2.61
C SER A 297 -8.69 -8.28 2.24
N PRO A 298 -8.53 -7.56 1.12
CA PRO A 298 -9.48 -6.54 0.69
C PRO A 298 -10.65 -7.18 -0.06
N LEU A 299 -11.56 -7.85 0.66
CA LEU A 299 -12.83 -8.32 0.07
C LEU A 299 -13.90 -7.23 0.06
N SER A 300 -13.55 -5.98 -0.19
CA SER A 300 -14.52 -4.94 -0.54
C SER A 300 -14.13 -4.33 -1.87
N SER A 301 -14.57 -4.96 -2.96
CA SER A 301 -14.65 -4.31 -4.26
C SER A 301 -15.66 -3.16 -4.14
N SER A 302 -15.19 -1.92 -4.07
CA SER A 302 -16.04 -0.76 -4.33
C SER A 302 -16.21 -0.65 -5.84
N TRP A 303 -17.44 -0.81 -6.31
CA TRP A 303 -17.90 -0.49 -7.64
C TRP A 303 -17.84 1.00 -7.93
#